data_61eb7dd5afff1e0a7f9026ffa5289d34
#
_entry.id   61eb7dd5afff1e0a7f9026ffa5289d34
#
_cell.length_a   1.000
_cell.length_b   1.000
_cell.length_c   1.000
_cell.angle_alpha   90.00
_cell.angle_beta   90.00
_cell.angle_gamma   90.00
#
_symmetry.space_group_name_H-M   'P 1'
#
loop_
_entity.id
_entity.type
_entity.pdbx_description
1 polymer ?
#
loop_
_entity_poly.entity_id
_entity_poly.type
_entity_poly.pdbx_seq_one_letter_code
_entity_poly.pdbx_strand_id
1 'polypeptide(L)'
;LDIGSGSNLGGVTMTRSSLDKTLRRAYIVLGLVLLIAIVAKFADRIPGLEGTAVARIAADTYEFLKDMSLVLVTVIAAYLANVFQKRSKFIERLEEEWRGIVRTKSALYAYCETPNAAPDDYLAAFCRISETIDNMRVVYANVGETSRLVGLYPFAPLHDMRRALQSLDPRKRTDISPEQRKLVRDAILQSFYALRENFLIELDIDAPEHPILPAAARRRKHPGATSTALKMEVAQLDNYERDAAPRRAEVEALLWALHAKEQAG
;
A
#
# COMPACT_ATOMS: atom_id res chain seq x y z
N LEU A 1 8.86 15.45 -26.91
CA LEU A 1 9.86 16.18 -26.15
C LEU A 1 9.13 17.10 -25.18
N ASP A 2 8.79 16.57 -24.00
CA ASP A 2 8.28 17.39 -22.91
C ASP A 2 9.09 17.04 -21.65
N ILE A 3 10.13 17.84 -21.46
CA ILE A 3 11.03 17.78 -20.33
C ILE A 3 10.42 18.68 -19.24
N GLY A 4 9.40 18.15 -18.57
CA GLY A 4 8.84 18.75 -17.36
C GLY A 4 9.72 18.43 -16.14
N SER A 5 10.89 19.06 -16.06
CA SER A 5 11.75 19.06 -14.87
C SER A 5 11.15 19.97 -13.80
N GLY A 6 10.17 19.48 -13.06
CA GLY A 6 9.77 20.04 -11.77
C GLY A 6 10.70 19.51 -10.69
N SER A 7 11.64 20.34 -10.25
CA SER A 7 12.49 20.10 -9.07
C SER A 7 11.62 20.04 -7.80
N ASN A 8 11.04 18.87 -7.51
CA ASN A 8 10.36 18.60 -6.26
C ASN A 8 11.38 18.42 -5.13
N LEU A 9 11.56 19.45 -4.32
CA LEU A 9 12.17 19.41 -2.99
C LEU A 9 11.31 18.62 -1.96
N GLY A 10 10.22 17.98 -2.38
CA GLY A 10 9.44 17.04 -1.60
C GLY A 10 10.17 15.70 -1.51
N GLY A 11 10.38 15.20 -0.31
CA GLY A 11 11.06 13.92 -0.05
C GLY A 11 10.51 12.81 -0.96
N VAL A 12 11.38 12.24 -1.80
CA VAL A 12 11.02 11.18 -2.74
C VAL A 12 10.45 10.00 -1.96
N THR A 13 9.15 9.79 -2.07
CA THR A 13 8.49 8.63 -1.50
C THR A 13 8.99 7.37 -2.17
N MET A 14 9.55 6.44 -1.39
CA MET A 14 10.08 5.18 -1.90
C MET A 14 9.07 4.06 -1.63
N THR A 15 8.03 3.99 -2.46
CA THR A 15 7.06 2.89 -2.44
C THR A 15 7.72 1.57 -2.85
N ARG A 16 7.12 0.43 -2.49
CA ARG A 16 7.60 -0.91 -2.86
C ARG A 16 7.83 -1.03 -4.37
N SER A 17 6.86 -0.60 -5.17
CA SER A 17 6.97 -0.61 -6.64
C SER A 17 8.12 0.27 -7.18
N SER A 18 8.40 1.40 -6.53
CA SER A 18 9.52 2.27 -6.89
C SER A 18 10.86 1.64 -6.52
N LEU A 19 10.94 0.99 -5.37
CA LEU A 19 12.12 0.24 -4.92
C LEU A 19 12.45 -0.88 -5.90
N ASP A 20 11.48 -1.73 -6.24
CA ASP A 20 11.67 -2.85 -7.17
C ASP A 20 12.17 -2.38 -8.54
N LYS A 21 11.59 -1.30 -9.07
CA LYS A 21 12.05 -0.70 -10.35
C LYS A 21 13.49 -0.21 -10.27
N THR A 22 13.85 0.41 -9.14
CA THR A 22 15.20 0.94 -8.92
C THR A 22 16.22 -0.19 -8.77
N LEU A 23 15.90 -1.22 -7.98
CA LEU A 23 16.74 -2.40 -7.83
C LEU A 23 16.92 -3.14 -9.15
N ARG A 24 15.84 -3.36 -9.89
CA ARG A 24 15.89 -3.99 -11.21
C ARG A 24 16.81 -3.24 -12.17
N ARG A 25 16.74 -1.90 -12.20
CA ARG A 25 17.66 -1.09 -13.02
C ARG A 25 19.10 -1.24 -12.57
N ALA A 26 19.35 -1.20 -11.26
CA ALA A 26 20.70 -1.38 -10.73
C ALA A 26 21.28 -2.76 -11.09
N TYR A 27 20.48 -3.83 -10.97
CA TYR A 27 20.90 -5.18 -11.37
C TYR A 27 21.15 -5.31 -12.87
N ILE A 28 20.34 -4.66 -13.73
CA ILE A 28 20.56 -4.67 -15.17
C ILE A 28 21.88 -3.97 -15.51
N VAL A 29 22.15 -2.81 -14.92
CA VAL A 29 23.41 -2.08 -15.14
C VAL A 29 24.61 -2.90 -14.67
N LEU A 30 24.53 -3.48 -13.47
CA LEU A 30 25.60 -4.34 -12.93
C LEU A 30 25.83 -5.57 -13.81
N GLY A 31 24.75 -6.22 -14.24
CA GLY A 31 24.82 -7.38 -15.14
C GLY A 31 25.44 -7.05 -16.48
N LEU A 32 25.15 -5.87 -17.04
CA LEU A 32 25.72 -5.41 -18.30
C LEU A 32 27.21 -5.12 -18.16
N VAL A 33 27.63 -4.47 -17.08
CA VAL A 33 29.07 -4.23 -16.79
C VAL A 33 29.80 -5.55 -16.65
N LEU A 34 29.24 -6.51 -15.91
CA LEU A 34 29.81 -7.84 -15.74
C LEU A 34 29.92 -8.59 -17.08
N LEU A 35 28.89 -8.51 -17.90
CA LEU A 35 28.89 -9.14 -19.24
C LEU A 35 29.99 -8.55 -20.12
N ILE A 36 30.14 -7.23 -20.15
CA ILE A 36 31.20 -6.53 -20.89
C ILE A 36 32.57 -7.01 -20.39
N ALA A 37 32.78 -7.08 -19.08
CA ALA A 37 34.03 -7.55 -18.49
C ALA A 37 34.36 -9.01 -18.89
N ILE A 38 33.35 -9.88 -18.89
CA ILE A 38 33.51 -11.29 -19.29
C ILE A 38 33.86 -11.36 -20.80
N VAL A 39 33.11 -10.70 -21.65
CA VAL A 39 33.36 -10.69 -23.10
C VAL A 39 34.75 -10.11 -23.40
N ALA A 40 35.13 -9.00 -22.76
CA ALA A 40 36.43 -8.37 -22.91
C ALA A 40 37.57 -9.33 -22.50
N LYS A 41 37.40 -10.07 -21.39
CA LYS A 41 38.39 -11.04 -20.91
C LYS A 41 38.64 -12.21 -21.87
N PHE A 42 37.58 -12.64 -22.56
CA PHE A 42 37.69 -13.80 -23.46
C PHE A 42 37.90 -13.44 -24.93
N ALA A 43 37.96 -12.14 -25.25
CA ALA A 43 38.14 -11.65 -26.64
C ALA A 43 39.37 -12.24 -27.34
N ASP A 44 40.49 -12.35 -26.61
CA ASP A 44 41.74 -12.92 -27.14
C ASP A 44 41.68 -14.43 -27.45
N ARG A 45 40.67 -15.12 -26.92
CA ARG A 45 40.51 -16.56 -27.11
C ARG A 45 39.57 -16.91 -28.26
N ILE A 46 38.99 -15.90 -28.91
CA ILE A 46 38.07 -16.09 -30.05
C ILE A 46 38.90 -16.32 -31.32
N PRO A 47 38.83 -17.47 -32.00
CA PRO A 47 39.54 -17.73 -33.24
C PRO A 47 39.20 -16.64 -34.28
N GLY A 48 40.26 -15.98 -34.84
CA GLY A 48 40.11 -14.93 -35.83
C GLY A 48 40.11 -13.49 -35.29
N LEU A 49 40.06 -13.30 -33.96
CA LEU A 49 40.21 -11.99 -33.32
C LEU A 49 41.63 -11.76 -32.78
N GLU A 50 42.47 -12.78 -32.72
CA GLU A 50 43.82 -12.72 -32.22
C GLU A 50 44.66 -11.69 -32.98
N GLY A 51 45.32 -10.76 -32.28
CA GLY A 51 46.15 -9.72 -32.83
C GLY A 51 45.40 -8.56 -33.50
N THR A 52 44.10 -8.55 -33.54
CA THR A 52 43.31 -7.46 -34.10
C THR A 52 43.23 -6.25 -33.17
N ALA A 53 42.92 -5.08 -33.71
CA ALA A 53 42.68 -3.85 -32.91
C ALA A 53 41.53 -4.05 -31.91
N VAL A 54 40.54 -4.89 -32.25
CA VAL A 54 39.40 -5.22 -31.40
C VAL A 54 39.84 -5.98 -30.14
N ALA A 55 40.75 -6.96 -30.29
CA ALA A 55 41.29 -7.70 -29.16
C ALA A 55 42.08 -6.80 -28.20
N ARG A 56 42.87 -5.85 -28.72
CA ARG A 56 43.57 -4.86 -27.88
C ARG A 56 42.61 -3.97 -27.09
N ILE A 57 41.60 -3.40 -27.75
CA ILE A 57 40.60 -2.55 -27.10
C ILE A 57 39.88 -3.35 -26.04
N ALA A 58 39.56 -4.61 -26.27
CA ALA A 58 38.92 -5.48 -25.29
C ALA A 58 39.83 -5.74 -24.06
N ALA A 59 41.14 -6.00 -24.29
CA ALA A 59 42.10 -6.19 -23.20
C ALA A 59 42.24 -4.90 -22.35
N ASP A 60 42.38 -3.76 -22.98
CA ASP A 60 42.45 -2.46 -22.28
C ASP A 60 41.17 -2.17 -21.51
N THR A 61 40.00 -2.50 -22.06
CA THR A 61 38.71 -2.35 -21.40
C THR A 61 38.61 -3.25 -20.17
N TYR A 62 39.06 -4.49 -20.27
CA TYR A 62 39.08 -5.42 -19.14
C TYR A 62 40.00 -4.94 -18.01
N GLU A 63 41.24 -4.46 -18.34
CA GLU A 63 42.16 -3.92 -17.34
C GLU A 63 41.56 -2.70 -16.66
N PHE A 64 41.00 -1.77 -17.42
CA PHE A 64 40.34 -0.59 -16.88
C PHE A 64 39.17 -0.99 -15.91
N LEU A 65 38.30 -1.91 -16.33
CA LEU A 65 37.20 -2.36 -15.47
C LEU A 65 37.70 -3.08 -14.22
N LYS A 66 38.79 -3.85 -14.31
CA LYS A 66 39.42 -4.51 -13.18
C LYS A 66 39.98 -3.49 -12.18
N ASP A 67 40.68 -2.47 -12.64
CA ASP A 67 41.27 -1.44 -11.78
C ASP A 67 40.19 -0.56 -11.15
N MET A 68 39.13 -0.27 -11.88
CA MET A 68 37.99 0.52 -11.41
C MET A 68 36.95 -0.28 -10.63
N SER A 69 37.10 -1.59 -10.50
CA SER A 69 36.09 -2.49 -9.89
C SER A 69 35.73 -2.09 -8.46
N LEU A 70 36.72 -1.73 -7.64
CA LEU A 70 36.48 -1.29 -6.26
C LEU A 70 35.69 0.01 -6.20
N VAL A 71 36.00 0.96 -7.06
CA VAL A 71 35.30 2.25 -7.14
C VAL A 71 33.85 2.02 -7.60
N LEU A 72 33.64 1.19 -8.62
CA LEU A 72 32.30 0.82 -9.11
C LEU A 72 31.45 0.17 -8.01
N VAL A 73 32.01 -0.81 -7.30
CA VAL A 73 31.30 -1.48 -6.19
C VAL A 73 30.95 -0.48 -5.08
N THR A 74 31.88 0.41 -4.73
CA THR A 74 31.66 1.42 -3.69
C THR A 74 30.55 2.40 -4.08
N VAL A 75 30.53 2.88 -5.32
CA VAL A 75 29.48 3.80 -5.83
C VAL A 75 28.11 3.10 -5.83
N ILE A 76 28.04 1.85 -6.30
CA ILE A 76 26.80 1.07 -6.30
C ILE A 76 26.32 0.83 -4.87
N ALA A 77 27.23 0.45 -3.96
CA ALA A 77 26.88 0.23 -2.55
C ALA A 77 26.36 1.51 -1.88
N ALA A 78 27.01 2.66 -2.12
CA ALA A 78 26.54 3.96 -1.61
C ALA A 78 25.18 4.36 -2.20
N TYR A 79 24.96 4.11 -3.47
CA TYR A 79 23.67 4.34 -4.11
C TYR A 79 22.56 3.47 -3.49
N LEU A 80 22.81 2.17 -3.33
CA LEU A 80 21.84 1.25 -2.73
C LEU A 80 21.57 1.61 -1.26
N ALA A 81 22.60 1.97 -0.48
CA ALA A 81 22.43 2.43 0.89
C ALA A 81 21.48 3.64 0.98
N ASN A 82 21.65 4.62 0.10
CA ASN A 82 20.75 5.78 0.03
C ASN A 82 19.30 5.38 -0.34
N VAL A 83 19.14 4.45 -1.28
CA VAL A 83 17.81 3.91 -1.66
C VAL A 83 17.14 3.23 -0.47
N PHE A 84 17.85 2.35 0.24
CA PHE A 84 17.32 1.67 1.42
C PHE A 84 17.03 2.63 2.58
N GLN A 85 17.87 3.64 2.79
CA GLN A 85 17.61 4.66 3.80
C GLN A 85 16.32 5.46 3.51
N LYS A 86 16.09 5.80 2.24
CA LYS A 86 14.83 6.45 1.84
C LYS A 86 13.62 5.55 2.05
N ARG A 87 13.76 4.26 1.76
CA ARG A 87 12.69 3.26 2.00
C ARG A 87 12.40 3.14 3.50
N SER A 88 13.43 2.99 4.34
CA SER A 88 13.26 2.90 5.81
C SER A 88 12.50 4.10 6.37
N LYS A 89 12.90 5.31 6.00
CA LYS A 89 12.20 6.53 6.42
C LYS A 89 10.74 6.60 5.95
N PHE A 90 10.45 6.08 4.77
CA PHE A 90 9.07 6.00 4.27
C PHE A 90 8.25 5.00 5.10
N ILE A 91 8.80 3.81 5.39
CA ILE A 91 8.14 2.79 6.22
C ILE A 91 7.88 3.32 7.62
N GLU A 92 8.86 3.94 8.28
CA GLU A 92 8.69 4.53 9.61
C GLU A 92 7.52 5.53 9.67
N ARG A 93 7.44 6.43 8.69
CA ARG A 93 6.32 7.38 8.58
C ARG A 93 4.99 6.66 8.35
N LEU A 94 4.99 5.66 7.49
CA LEU A 94 3.79 4.91 7.17
C LEU A 94 3.26 4.12 8.37
N GLU A 95 4.14 3.55 9.20
CA GLU A 95 3.77 2.90 10.45
C GLU A 95 3.15 3.88 11.47
N GLU A 96 3.70 5.08 11.58
CA GLU A 96 3.15 6.12 12.44
C GLU A 96 1.72 6.50 12.00
N GLU A 97 1.55 6.74 10.70
CA GLU A 97 0.23 7.07 10.15
C GLU A 97 -0.75 5.90 10.25
N TRP A 98 -0.29 4.66 10.15
CA TRP A 98 -1.14 3.50 10.39
C TRP A 98 -1.76 3.51 11.80
N ARG A 99 -0.98 3.86 12.80
CA ARG A 99 -1.50 4.01 14.18
C ARG A 99 -2.54 5.14 14.26
N GLY A 100 -2.32 6.22 13.53
CA GLY A 100 -3.28 7.32 13.36
C GLY A 100 -4.60 6.85 12.74
N ILE A 101 -4.50 6.07 11.65
CA ILE A 101 -5.66 5.50 10.94
C ILE A 101 -6.47 4.57 11.85
N VAL A 102 -5.81 3.73 12.65
CA VAL A 102 -6.50 2.83 13.60
C VAL A 102 -7.27 3.64 14.65
N ARG A 103 -6.68 4.72 15.18
CA ARG A 103 -7.36 5.63 16.12
C ARG A 103 -8.55 6.34 15.47
N THR A 104 -8.37 6.78 14.24
CA THR A 104 -9.44 7.42 13.45
C THR A 104 -10.59 6.46 13.22
N LYS A 105 -10.33 5.23 12.75
CA LYS A 105 -11.34 4.20 12.61
C LYS A 105 -12.12 3.99 13.93
N SER A 106 -11.42 3.96 15.05
CA SER A 106 -12.07 3.75 16.37
C SER A 106 -12.95 4.94 16.75
N ALA A 107 -12.55 6.17 16.45
CA ALA A 107 -13.36 7.35 16.69
C ALA A 107 -14.62 7.38 15.81
N LEU A 108 -14.49 7.04 14.52
CA LEU A 108 -15.63 6.94 13.61
C LEU A 108 -16.60 5.84 14.05
N TYR A 109 -16.07 4.70 14.48
CA TYR A 109 -16.88 3.58 15.00
C TYR A 109 -17.67 4.03 16.24
N ALA A 110 -16.98 4.65 17.21
CA ALA A 110 -17.63 5.15 18.43
C ALA A 110 -18.76 6.14 18.11
N TYR A 111 -18.55 7.06 17.17
CA TYR A 111 -19.60 7.97 16.72
C TYR A 111 -20.82 7.23 16.16
N CYS A 112 -20.62 6.18 15.35
CA CYS A 112 -21.71 5.37 14.80
C CYS A 112 -22.50 4.62 15.88
N GLU A 113 -21.83 4.19 16.95
CA GLU A 113 -22.45 3.44 18.06
C GLU A 113 -23.12 4.34 19.11
N THR A 114 -22.81 5.65 19.12
CA THR A 114 -23.39 6.58 20.10
C THR A 114 -24.81 7.01 19.67
N PRO A 115 -25.87 6.55 20.36
CA PRO A 115 -27.22 7.04 20.12
C PRO A 115 -27.27 8.53 20.43
N ASN A 116 -27.90 9.38 19.78
CA ASN A 116 -28.03 10.81 20.08
C ASN A 116 -26.68 11.57 20.21
N ALA A 117 -25.70 11.19 19.37
CA ALA A 117 -24.43 11.91 19.34
C ALA A 117 -24.66 13.40 19.04
N ALA A 118 -23.94 14.26 19.79
CA ALA A 118 -24.03 15.70 19.59
C ALA A 118 -23.43 16.14 18.25
N PRO A 119 -23.82 17.28 17.69
CA PRO A 119 -23.20 17.83 16.48
C PRO A 119 -21.68 18.00 16.60
N ASP A 120 -21.19 18.30 17.81
CA ASP A 120 -19.75 18.43 18.08
C ASP A 120 -19.01 17.09 17.97
N ASP A 121 -19.65 15.98 18.36
CA ASP A 121 -19.08 14.64 18.20
C ASP A 121 -18.90 14.29 16.72
N TYR A 122 -19.87 14.69 15.89
CA TYR A 122 -19.76 14.55 14.43
C TYR A 122 -18.59 15.37 13.90
N LEU A 123 -18.50 16.64 14.31
CA LEU A 123 -17.45 17.54 13.86
C LEU A 123 -16.06 17.00 14.26
N ALA A 124 -15.91 16.51 15.48
CA ALA A 124 -14.67 15.91 15.96
C ALA A 124 -14.29 14.68 15.13
N ALA A 125 -15.24 13.78 14.84
CA ALA A 125 -14.99 12.61 14.00
C ALA A 125 -14.65 13.02 12.56
N PHE A 126 -15.33 14.02 11.99
CA PHE A 126 -15.08 14.52 10.64
C PHE A 126 -13.70 15.21 10.51
N CYS A 127 -13.32 16.05 11.49
CA CYS A 127 -12.00 16.65 11.52
C CYS A 127 -10.91 15.58 11.63
N ARG A 128 -11.13 14.57 12.46
CA ARG A 128 -10.17 13.47 12.63
C ARG A 128 -9.88 12.70 11.35
N ILE A 129 -10.92 12.32 10.60
CA ILE A 129 -10.71 11.62 9.32
C ILE A 129 -10.09 12.54 8.27
N SER A 130 -10.42 13.84 8.26
CA SER A 130 -9.84 14.80 7.34
C SER A 130 -8.36 15.01 7.60
N GLU A 131 -7.96 15.17 8.87
CA GLU A 131 -6.56 15.22 9.31
C GLU A 131 -5.78 13.98 8.85
N THR A 132 -6.35 12.80 9.06
CA THR A 132 -5.72 11.54 8.64
C THR A 132 -5.51 11.48 7.13
N ILE A 133 -6.46 11.96 6.32
CA ILE A 133 -6.32 12.05 4.87
C ILE A 133 -5.19 13.01 4.49
N ASP A 134 -5.12 14.18 5.13
CA ASP A 134 -4.10 15.18 4.83
C ASP A 134 -2.69 14.68 5.20
N ASN A 135 -2.54 13.99 6.33
CA ASN A 135 -1.29 13.32 6.71
C ASN A 135 -0.86 12.30 5.66
N MET A 136 -1.79 11.47 5.18
CA MET A 136 -1.50 10.48 4.15
C MET A 136 -1.07 11.12 2.82
N ARG A 137 -1.61 12.29 2.48
CA ARG A 137 -1.14 13.05 1.32
C ARG A 137 0.33 13.44 1.44
N VAL A 138 0.76 13.84 2.63
CA VAL A 138 2.17 14.18 2.89
C VAL A 138 3.06 12.94 2.77
N VAL A 139 2.65 11.80 3.35
CA VAL A 139 3.41 10.55 3.29
C VAL A 139 3.62 10.09 1.86
N TYR A 140 2.59 10.17 1.01
CA TYR A 140 2.69 9.78 -0.39
C TYR A 140 3.13 10.91 -1.32
N ALA A 141 3.53 12.06 -0.76
CA ALA A 141 3.91 13.27 -1.52
C ALA A 141 2.84 13.66 -2.57
N ASN A 142 1.59 13.45 -2.23
CA ASN A 142 0.47 13.69 -3.14
C ASN A 142 -0.16 15.04 -2.82
N VAL A 143 0.16 16.03 -3.64
CA VAL A 143 -0.20 17.43 -3.42
C VAL A 143 -1.52 17.85 -4.07
N GLY A 144 -2.19 16.99 -4.82
CA GLY A 144 -3.40 17.39 -5.52
C GLY A 144 -4.38 16.24 -5.73
N GLU A 145 -5.62 16.43 -5.31
CA GLU A 145 -6.76 15.65 -5.80
C GLU A 145 -7.26 16.32 -7.08
N THR A 146 -7.20 15.60 -8.16
CA THR A 146 -8.02 15.93 -9.32
C THR A 146 -9.22 15.01 -9.31
N SER A 147 -10.36 15.47 -9.80
CA SER A 147 -11.59 14.68 -9.93
C SER A 147 -11.38 13.34 -10.68
N ARG A 148 -10.34 13.27 -11.51
CA ARG A 148 -9.96 12.06 -12.27
C ARG A 148 -9.10 11.06 -11.46
N LEU A 149 -8.50 11.49 -10.36
CA LEU A 149 -7.57 10.68 -9.56
C LEU A 149 -8.14 10.29 -8.19
N VAL A 150 -9.35 10.74 -7.88
CA VAL A 150 -10.07 10.33 -6.67
C VAL A 150 -10.30 8.82 -6.74
N GLY A 151 -9.78 8.08 -5.78
CA GLY A 151 -9.89 6.62 -5.73
C GLY A 151 -8.71 5.84 -6.30
N LEU A 152 -7.72 6.48 -6.94
CA LEU A 152 -6.51 5.82 -7.47
C LEU A 152 -5.33 5.81 -6.47
N TYR A 153 -5.50 6.39 -5.29
CA TYR A 153 -4.46 6.42 -4.26
C TYR A 153 -4.52 5.19 -3.36
N PRO A 154 -3.39 4.73 -2.81
CA PRO A 154 -3.38 3.65 -1.84
C PRO A 154 -4.29 3.90 -0.63
N PHE A 155 -4.55 5.17 -0.31
CA PHE A 155 -5.41 5.61 0.81
C PHE A 155 -6.83 6.05 0.38
N ALA A 156 -7.25 5.77 -0.84
CA ALA A 156 -8.62 6.05 -1.32
C ALA A 156 -9.72 5.59 -0.34
N PRO A 157 -9.60 4.42 0.33
CA PRO A 157 -10.61 3.99 1.31
C PRO A 157 -10.82 4.95 2.48
N LEU A 158 -9.86 5.84 2.82
CA LEU A 158 -10.08 6.89 3.82
C LEU A 158 -11.14 7.90 3.35
N HIS A 159 -11.16 8.22 2.07
CA HIS A 159 -12.21 9.07 1.49
C HIS A 159 -13.58 8.39 1.57
N ASP A 160 -13.64 7.07 1.36
CA ASP A 160 -14.88 6.30 1.50
C ASP A 160 -15.37 6.31 2.95
N MET A 161 -14.48 6.16 3.92
CA MET A 161 -14.83 6.30 5.34
C MET A 161 -15.37 7.70 5.64
N ARG A 162 -14.76 8.76 5.09
CA ARG A 162 -15.24 10.14 5.26
C ARG A 162 -16.63 10.33 4.62
N ARG A 163 -16.85 9.82 3.41
CA ARG A 163 -18.16 9.89 2.72
C ARG A 163 -19.23 9.14 3.50
N ALA A 164 -18.91 7.92 3.96
CA ALA A 164 -19.83 7.16 4.79
C ALA A 164 -20.24 7.94 6.06
N LEU A 165 -19.28 8.56 6.76
CA LEU A 165 -19.55 9.42 7.91
C LEU A 165 -20.45 10.62 7.53
N GLN A 166 -20.22 11.25 6.38
CA GLN A 166 -21.02 12.39 5.92
C GLN A 166 -22.51 12.08 5.73
N SER A 167 -22.86 10.82 5.50
CA SER A 167 -24.26 10.39 5.44
C SER A 167 -24.99 10.44 6.79
N LEU A 168 -24.22 10.54 7.89
CA LEU A 168 -24.70 10.71 9.26
C LEU A 168 -24.54 12.16 9.77
N ASP A 169 -24.40 13.17 8.91
CA ASP A 169 -24.26 14.56 9.33
C ASP A 169 -25.56 15.06 9.98
N PRO A 170 -25.59 15.34 11.29
CA PRO A 170 -26.78 15.74 12.01
C PRO A 170 -27.29 17.13 11.61
N ARG A 171 -26.47 17.93 10.93
CA ARG A 171 -26.88 19.24 10.41
C ARG A 171 -27.70 19.14 9.12
N LYS A 172 -27.58 18.00 8.42
CA LYS A 172 -28.29 17.71 7.16
C LYS A 172 -29.46 16.77 7.35
N ARG A 173 -29.47 15.99 8.43
CA ARG A 173 -30.49 14.97 8.72
C ARG A 173 -30.78 14.95 10.22
N THR A 174 -32.02 15.18 10.57
CA THR A 174 -32.51 15.17 11.94
C THR A 174 -32.97 13.78 12.41
N ASP A 175 -33.25 12.89 11.43
CA ASP A 175 -33.76 11.55 11.73
C ASP A 175 -32.81 10.49 11.12
N ILE A 176 -31.86 10.06 11.96
CA ILE A 176 -30.88 9.03 11.59
C ILE A 176 -31.25 7.74 12.33
N SER A 177 -31.74 6.75 11.57
CA SER A 177 -32.16 5.48 12.17
C SER A 177 -30.96 4.66 12.69
N PRO A 178 -31.17 3.78 13.70
CA PRO A 178 -30.14 2.87 14.16
C PRO A 178 -29.60 1.96 13.06
N GLU A 179 -30.45 1.53 12.14
CA GLU A 179 -30.08 0.69 10.99
C GLU A 179 -29.13 1.44 10.07
N GLN A 180 -29.39 2.71 9.81
CA GLN A 180 -28.53 3.55 8.99
C GLN A 180 -27.17 3.75 9.64
N ARG A 181 -27.11 3.97 10.97
CA ARG A 181 -25.85 4.05 11.73
C ARG A 181 -25.05 2.75 11.62
N LYS A 182 -25.72 1.63 11.75
CA LYS A 182 -25.11 0.30 11.64
C LYS A 182 -24.58 0.04 10.22
N LEU A 183 -25.31 0.43 9.17
CA LEU A 183 -24.86 0.31 7.79
C LEU A 183 -23.60 1.17 7.51
N VAL A 184 -23.59 2.42 7.99
CA VAL A 184 -22.43 3.32 7.85
C VAL A 184 -21.24 2.80 8.63
N ARG A 185 -21.44 2.27 9.85
CA ARG A 185 -20.39 1.62 10.61
C ARG A 185 -19.73 0.48 9.84
N ASP A 186 -20.56 -0.37 9.22
CA ASP A 186 -20.07 -1.51 8.46
C ASP A 186 -19.33 -1.06 7.18
N ALA A 187 -19.79 0.01 6.53
CA ALA A 187 -19.08 0.63 5.41
C ALA A 187 -17.71 1.17 5.82
N ILE A 188 -17.61 1.83 6.99
CA ILE A 188 -16.35 2.30 7.55
C ILE A 188 -15.38 1.11 7.82
N LEU A 189 -15.89 0.03 8.40
CA LEU A 189 -15.08 -1.15 8.68
C LEU A 189 -14.60 -1.84 7.39
N GLN A 190 -15.45 -1.98 6.40
CA GLN A 190 -15.07 -2.56 5.10
C GLN A 190 -13.98 -1.72 4.42
N SER A 191 -14.15 -0.41 4.36
CA SER A 191 -13.14 0.51 3.81
C SER A 191 -11.82 0.43 4.59
N PHE A 192 -11.87 0.34 5.91
CA PHE A 192 -10.68 0.16 6.73
C PHE A 192 -9.94 -1.14 6.43
N TYR A 193 -10.65 -2.26 6.25
CA TYR A 193 -10.00 -3.54 5.93
C TYR A 193 -9.41 -3.55 4.53
N ALA A 194 -10.06 -2.91 3.55
CA ALA A 194 -9.49 -2.72 2.22
C ALA A 194 -8.19 -1.88 2.25
N LEU A 195 -8.16 -0.83 3.09
CA LEU A 195 -6.97 -0.03 3.30
C LEU A 195 -5.84 -0.85 3.94
N ARG A 196 -6.16 -1.70 4.91
CA ARG A 196 -5.20 -2.54 5.61
C ARG A 196 -4.40 -3.44 4.66
N GLU A 197 -5.02 -4.02 3.65
CA GLU A 197 -4.35 -4.86 2.67
C GLU A 197 -3.25 -4.08 1.93
N ASN A 198 -3.55 -2.86 1.49
CA ASN A 198 -2.57 -1.99 0.86
C ASN A 198 -1.40 -1.65 1.78
N PHE A 199 -1.67 -1.41 3.07
CA PHE A 199 -0.63 -1.13 4.04
C PHE A 199 0.27 -2.34 4.31
N LEU A 200 -0.28 -3.54 4.40
CA LEU A 200 0.51 -4.77 4.56
C LEU A 200 1.50 -4.95 3.40
N ILE A 201 1.06 -4.67 2.18
CA ILE A 201 1.90 -4.75 0.99
C ILE A 201 3.03 -3.69 1.05
N GLU A 202 2.71 -2.46 1.41
CA GLU A 202 3.70 -1.37 1.46
C GLU A 202 4.67 -1.50 2.64
N LEU A 203 4.23 -2.07 3.76
CA LEU A 203 5.07 -2.32 4.93
C LEU A 203 5.95 -3.60 4.80
N ASP A 204 5.86 -4.29 3.66
CA ASP A 204 6.56 -5.56 3.43
C ASP A 204 6.24 -6.63 4.49
N ILE A 205 5.01 -6.59 5.02
CA ILE A 205 4.52 -7.56 6.00
C ILE A 205 3.84 -8.70 5.23
N ASP A 206 4.35 -9.90 5.40
CA ASP A 206 3.74 -11.08 4.82
C ASP A 206 2.36 -11.35 5.42
N ALA A 207 1.43 -11.79 4.57
CA ALA A 207 0.17 -12.29 5.06
C ALA A 207 0.42 -13.49 5.98
N PRO A 208 -0.24 -13.58 7.16
CA PRO A 208 -0.07 -14.71 8.03
C PRO A 208 -0.43 -15.99 7.29
N GLU A 209 0.41 -17.02 7.37
CA GLU A 209 0.16 -18.35 6.76
C GLU A 209 -1.21 -18.92 7.15
N HIS A 210 -1.67 -18.56 8.35
CA HIS A 210 -2.96 -18.96 8.89
C HIS A 210 -3.70 -17.72 9.35
N PRO A 211 -4.44 -17.05 8.46
CA PRO A 211 -5.22 -15.88 8.84
C PRO A 211 -6.20 -16.25 9.96
N ILE A 212 -6.44 -15.30 10.83
CA ILE A 212 -7.37 -15.47 11.95
C ILE A 212 -8.79 -15.81 11.48
N LEU A 213 -9.11 -15.41 10.27
CA LEU A 213 -10.28 -15.79 9.51
C LEU A 213 -9.85 -16.27 8.12
N PRO A 214 -10.39 -17.32 7.58
CA PRO A 214 -11.54 -18.06 8.05
C PRO A 214 -11.20 -18.96 9.26
N ALA A 215 -12.14 -19.08 10.14
CA ALA A 215 -12.01 -19.84 11.39
C ALA A 215 -11.60 -21.31 11.19
N ALA A 216 -11.82 -21.88 10.01
CA ALA A 216 -11.36 -23.23 9.64
C ALA A 216 -9.82 -23.37 9.70
N ALA A 217 -9.05 -22.35 9.31
CA ALA A 217 -7.60 -22.37 9.36
C ALA A 217 -7.06 -22.24 10.80
N ARG A 218 -7.74 -21.46 11.65
CA ARG A 218 -7.40 -21.29 13.06
C ARG A 218 -7.56 -22.59 13.85
N ARG A 219 -8.55 -23.42 13.52
CA ARG A 219 -8.98 -24.58 14.29
C ARG A 219 -8.18 -25.83 14.02
N ARG A 220 -7.50 -25.92 12.88
CA ARG A 220 -6.64 -27.06 12.56
C ARG A 220 -5.54 -27.32 13.59
N LYS A 221 -5.16 -26.30 14.35
CA LYS A 221 -4.09 -26.36 15.36
C LYS A 221 -4.61 -26.38 16.79
N HIS A 222 -5.94 -26.48 17.00
CA HIS A 222 -6.48 -26.55 18.35
C HIS A 222 -6.26 -27.95 18.94
N PRO A 223 -5.42 -28.09 19.99
CA PRO A 223 -5.17 -29.39 20.60
C PRO A 223 -6.51 -29.93 21.20
N GLY A 224 -6.89 -31.13 20.80
CA GLY A 224 -8.08 -31.79 21.32
C GLY A 224 -9.39 -31.56 20.55
N ALA A 225 -9.40 -30.78 19.46
CA ALA A 225 -10.58 -30.64 18.63
C ALA A 225 -10.87 -31.95 17.88
N THR A 226 -12.04 -32.54 18.07
CA THR A 226 -12.48 -33.70 17.29
C THR A 226 -12.86 -33.27 15.86
N SER A 227 -12.74 -34.19 14.90
CA SER A 227 -13.10 -33.92 13.51
C SER A 227 -14.60 -33.53 13.35
N THR A 228 -15.46 -34.03 14.23
CA THR A 228 -16.90 -33.72 14.27
C THR A 228 -17.14 -32.28 14.78
N ALA A 229 -16.47 -31.88 15.86
CA ALA A 229 -16.56 -30.50 16.37
C ALA A 229 -16.09 -29.49 15.34
N LEU A 230 -14.96 -29.77 14.62
CA LEU A 230 -14.47 -28.96 13.54
C LEU A 230 -15.47 -28.83 12.38
N LYS A 231 -16.13 -29.92 11.98
CA LYS A 231 -17.16 -29.88 10.92
C LYS A 231 -18.37 -29.03 11.31
N MET A 232 -18.86 -29.17 12.57
CA MET A 232 -19.98 -28.36 13.06
C MET A 232 -19.63 -26.87 13.12
N GLU A 233 -18.42 -26.55 13.55
CA GLU A 233 -17.96 -25.18 13.61
C GLU A 233 -17.75 -24.55 12.22
N VAL A 234 -17.23 -25.32 11.23
CA VAL A 234 -17.13 -24.88 9.83
C VAL A 234 -18.52 -24.61 9.26
N ALA A 235 -19.50 -25.51 9.50
CA ALA A 235 -20.87 -25.32 9.04
C ALA A 235 -21.54 -24.05 9.65
N GLN A 236 -21.24 -23.72 10.93
CA GLN A 236 -21.72 -22.49 11.54
C GLN A 236 -21.13 -21.24 10.91
N LEU A 237 -19.86 -21.30 10.47
CA LEU A 237 -19.20 -20.19 9.79
C LEU A 237 -19.70 -19.99 8.37
N ASP A 238 -19.94 -21.08 7.64
CA ASP A 238 -20.53 -21.02 6.31
C ASP A 238 -21.92 -20.39 6.37
N ASN A 239 -22.69 -20.67 7.44
CA ASN A 239 -23.96 -19.99 7.68
C ASN A 239 -23.77 -18.50 7.99
N TYR A 240 -22.81 -18.15 8.85
CA TYR A 240 -22.50 -16.75 9.16
C TYR A 240 -22.06 -15.97 7.91
N GLU A 241 -21.21 -16.56 7.07
CA GLU A 241 -20.80 -15.93 5.82
C GLU A 241 -21.96 -15.77 4.84
N ARG A 242 -22.86 -16.75 4.78
CA ARG A 242 -24.07 -16.69 3.95
C ARG A 242 -25.03 -15.61 4.42
N ASP A 243 -25.21 -15.46 5.74
CA ASP A 243 -26.05 -14.43 6.33
C ASP A 243 -25.43 -13.02 6.21
N ALA A 244 -24.11 -12.95 6.14
CA ALA A 244 -23.38 -11.69 5.96
C ALA A 244 -23.34 -11.19 4.49
N ALA A 245 -23.55 -12.06 3.51
CA ALA A 245 -23.48 -11.72 2.09
C ALA A 245 -24.48 -10.62 1.65
N PRO A 246 -25.78 -10.65 2.04
CA PRO A 246 -26.73 -9.59 1.72
C PRO A 246 -26.27 -8.24 2.27
N ARG A 247 -25.73 -8.23 3.48
CA ARG A 247 -25.26 -7.02 4.13
C ARG A 247 -24.02 -6.43 3.48
N ARG A 248 -23.09 -7.25 2.98
CA ARG A 248 -21.95 -6.78 2.17
C ARG A 248 -22.46 -6.07 0.90
N ALA A 249 -23.45 -6.65 0.22
CA ALA A 249 -24.04 -6.03 -0.96
C ALA A 249 -24.68 -4.68 -0.66
N GLU A 250 -25.37 -4.52 0.48
CA GLU A 250 -25.94 -3.24 0.93
C GLU A 250 -24.85 -2.19 1.21
N VAL A 251 -23.73 -2.60 1.85
CA VAL A 251 -22.58 -1.72 2.10
C VAL A 251 -21.93 -1.28 0.78
N GLU A 252 -21.73 -2.20 -0.14
CA GLU A 252 -21.20 -1.88 -1.48
C GLU A 252 -22.12 -0.93 -2.24
N ALA A 253 -23.42 -1.17 -2.22
CA ALA A 253 -24.40 -0.28 -2.85
C ALA A 253 -24.37 1.13 -2.24
N LEU A 254 -24.23 1.24 -0.91
CA LEU A 254 -24.06 2.54 -0.25
C LEU A 254 -22.80 3.25 -0.73
N LEU A 255 -21.67 2.59 -0.76
CA LEU A 255 -20.40 3.17 -1.20
C LEU A 255 -20.49 3.63 -2.66
N TRP A 256 -21.06 2.84 -3.55
CA TRP A 256 -21.28 3.21 -4.95
C TRP A 256 -22.20 4.43 -5.09
N ALA A 257 -23.30 4.49 -4.34
CA ALA A 257 -24.21 5.63 -4.35
C ALA A 257 -23.53 6.93 -3.85
N LEU A 258 -22.64 6.83 -2.87
CA LEU A 258 -21.87 7.96 -2.37
C LEU A 258 -20.84 8.47 -3.41
N HIS A 259 -20.18 7.57 -4.12
CA HIS A 259 -19.29 7.91 -5.23
C HIS A 259 -20.05 8.59 -6.40
N ALA A 260 -21.19 8.05 -6.79
CA ALA A 260 -21.96 8.59 -7.90
C ALA A 260 -22.46 10.02 -7.64
N LYS A 261 -22.82 10.35 -6.40
CA LYS A 261 -23.24 11.71 -6.01
C LYS A 261 -22.13 12.75 -6.13
N GLU A 262 -20.89 12.36 -5.89
CA GLU A 262 -19.74 13.26 -5.95
C GLU A 262 -19.29 13.54 -7.39
N GLN A 263 -19.59 12.63 -8.32
CA GLN A 263 -19.31 12.81 -9.74
C GLN A 263 -20.36 13.68 -10.46
N ALA A 264 -21.53 13.85 -9.84
CA ALA A 264 -22.66 14.60 -10.40
C ALA A 264 -22.77 16.05 -9.88
N GLY A 265 -21.98 16.44 -8.89
CA GLY A 265 -21.90 17.79 -8.32
C GLY A 265 -20.59 18.48 -8.63
#